data_e7a4d5dbf6911ac1db1a22501708a40f
#
_entry.id   e7a4d5dbf6911ac1db1a22501708a40f
#
_cell.length_a   1.000
_cell.length_b   1.000
_cell.length_c   1.000
_cell.angle_alpha   90.00
_cell.angle_beta   90.00
_cell.angle_gamma   90.00
#
_symmetry.space_group_name_H-M   'P 1'
#
loop_
_entity.id
_entity.type
_entity.pdbx_description
1 polymer ?
#
loop_
_entity_poly.entity_id
_entity_poly.type
_entity_poly.pdbx_seq_one_letter_code
_entity_poly.pdbx_strand_id
1 'polypeptide(L)'
;ISSIKLNAPLDYASQGRAVTTEDYKVYVRKLFNNTQAVSVWGGEDGSYNTSTGVSSTPEYGKVFISVKSTTGLNLTTTQKENLVKDLSSYKVASITPVIVDAEITYLILNITFNYNSSVTTLGKADLESLVSNTLTSYTETRLETFNAPFRHSQLTGQIDDVDVFSDGAKNLPIVTV
;
A
#
# COMPACT_ATOMS: atom_id res chain seq x y z
N ILE A 1 -18.22 0.60 -6.12
CA ILE A 1 -18.94 1.87 -5.83
C ILE A 1 -18.03 2.83 -5.05
N SER A 2 -17.35 2.38 -3.99
CA SER A 2 -16.45 3.25 -3.18
C SER A 2 -15.31 3.85 -4.00
N SER A 3 -14.69 3.08 -4.87
CA SER A 3 -13.62 3.53 -5.76
C SER A 3 -14.11 4.60 -6.75
N ILE A 4 -15.32 4.47 -7.27
CA ILE A 4 -15.92 5.47 -8.18
C ILE A 4 -16.18 6.78 -7.44
N LYS A 5 -16.73 6.72 -6.22
CA LYS A 5 -17.00 7.91 -5.41
C LYS A 5 -15.72 8.69 -5.08
N LEU A 6 -14.60 8.01 -4.89
CA LEU A 6 -13.32 8.63 -4.59
C LEU A 6 -12.67 9.24 -5.84
N ASN A 7 -12.70 8.52 -6.96
CA ASN A 7 -11.93 8.89 -8.15
C ASN A 7 -12.72 9.81 -9.11
N ALA A 8 -14.06 9.76 -9.14
CA ALA A 8 -14.84 10.57 -10.07
C ALA A 8 -14.69 12.09 -9.88
N PRO A 9 -14.66 12.65 -8.65
CA PRO A 9 -14.42 14.09 -8.47
C PRO A 9 -13.04 14.52 -8.95
N LEU A 10 -12.02 13.66 -8.74
CA LEU A 10 -10.63 13.93 -9.15
C LEU A 10 -10.47 13.85 -10.67
N ASP A 11 -11.10 12.88 -11.32
CA ASP A 11 -11.12 12.75 -12.79
C ASP A 11 -11.83 13.97 -13.43
N TYR A 12 -12.92 14.46 -12.84
CA TYR A 12 -13.60 15.67 -13.28
C TYR A 12 -12.72 16.92 -13.08
N ALA A 13 -12.06 17.05 -11.94
CA ALA A 13 -11.19 18.19 -11.64
C ALA A 13 -9.98 18.27 -12.58
N SER A 14 -9.42 17.14 -13.01
CA SER A 14 -8.29 17.08 -13.95
C SER A 14 -8.62 17.49 -15.38
N GLN A 15 -9.91 17.57 -15.73
CA GLN A 15 -10.40 17.94 -17.08
C GLN A 15 -9.75 17.14 -18.22
N GLY A 16 -9.44 15.88 -17.99
CA GLY A 16 -8.82 15.01 -18.98
C GLY A 16 -7.31 15.23 -19.18
N ARG A 17 -6.63 15.91 -18.26
CA ARG A 17 -5.18 16.15 -18.30
C ARG A 17 -4.52 15.80 -16.98
N ALA A 18 -3.38 15.12 -17.05
CA ALA A 18 -2.53 14.86 -15.90
C ALA A 18 -1.50 15.97 -15.76
N VAL A 19 -1.69 16.84 -14.77
CA VAL A 19 -0.80 17.98 -14.46
C VAL A 19 -0.10 17.77 -13.12
N THR A 20 -0.85 17.32 -12.11
CA THR A 20 -0.34 17.08 -10.76
C THR A 20 -0.01 15.61 -10.53
N THR A 21 0.78 15.32 -9.51
CA THR A 21 1.08 13.93 -9.11
C THR A 21 -0.18 13.14 -8.77
N GLU A 22 -1.18 13.80 -8.18
CA GLU A 22 -2.46 13.17 -7.86
C GLU A 22 -3.26 12.81 -9.12
N ASP A 23 -3.25 13.66 -10.16
CA ASP A 23 -3.89 13.34 -11.43
C ASP A 23 -3.28 12.07 -12.04
N TYR A 24 -1.95 11.96 -12.05
CA TYR A 24 -1.26 10.76 -12.53
C TYR A 24 -1.67 9.51 -11.74
N LYS A 25 -1.81 9.59 -10.40
CA LYS A 25 -2.30 8.47 -9.60
C LYS A 25 -3.70 8.02 -10.01
N VAL A 26 -4.60 8.97 -10.28
CA VAL A 26 -5.98 8.68 -10.73
C VAL A 26 -5.97 8.00 -12.08
N TYR A 27 -5.22 8.54 -13.06
CA TYR A 27 -5.14 7.94 -14.39
C TYR A 27 -4.49 6.56 -14.39
N VAL A 28 -3.43 6.34 -13.61
CA VAL A 28 -2.83 5.01 -13.47
C VAL A 28 -3.84 4.00 -12.96
N ARG A 29 -4.61 4.34 -11.91
CA ARG A 29 -5.66 3.44 -11.38
C ARG A 29 -6.79 3.19 -12.37
N LYS A 30 -7.11 4.17 -13.22
CA LYS A 30 -8.12 4.06 -14.26
C LYS A 30 -7.66 3.15 -15.41
N LEU A 31 -6.40 3.29 -15.83
CA LEU A 31 -5.82 2.56 -16.96
C LEU A 31 -5.35 1.15 -16.59
N PHE A 32 -4.89 0.97 -15.35
CA PHE A 32 -4.41 -0.31 -14.85
C PHE A 32 -5.22 -0.77 -13.64
N ASN A 33 -6.28 -1.54 -13.89
CA ASN A 33 -7.24 -1.97 -12.87
C ASN A 33 -6.65 -2.87 -11.78
N ASN A 34 -5.52 -3.53 -12.07
CA ASN A 34 -4.85 -4.43 -11.13
C ASN A 34 -3.85 -3.70 -10.22
N THR A 35 -4.20 -2.48 -9.83
CA THR A 35 -3.36 -1.61 -9.00
C THR A 35 -3.73 -1.71 -7.54
N GLN A 36 -2.77 -2.12 -6.70
CA GLN A 36 -2.87 -2.09 -5.24
C GLN A 36 -2.48 -0.71 -4.70
N ALA A 37 -1.31 -0.25 -5.07
CA ALA A 37 -0.79 1.05 -4.65
C ALA A 37 -0.06 1.76 -5.80
N VAL A 38 -0.10 3.10 -5.79
CA VAL A 38 0.61 3.95 -6.75
C VAL A 38 1.33 5.05 -5.99
N SER A 39 2.60 5.25 -6.32
CA SER A 39 3.38 6.41 -5.90
C SER A 39 3.79 7.20 -7.14
N VAL A 40 3.69 8.51 -7.07
CA VAL A 40 4.06 9.43 -8.16
C VAL A 40 4.84 10.58 -7.58
N TRP A 41 5.97 10.94 -8.21
CA TRP A 41 6.79 12.08 -7.81
C TRP A 41 7.38 12.79 -9.03
N GLY A 42 7.79 14.02 -8.84
CA GLY A 42 8.39 14.85 -9.89
C GLY A 42 9.84 14.48 -10.16
N GLY A 43 10.33 14.84 -11.34
CA GLY A 43 11.72 14.64 -11.73
C GLY A 43 12.71 15.51 -10.98
N GLU A 44 12.25 16.49 -10.21
CA GLU A 44 13.08 17.26 -9.28
C GLU A 44 13.73 16.41 -8.19
N ASP A 45 13.01 15.37 -7.75
CA ASP A 45 13.52 14.38 -6.78
C ASP A 45 14.39 13.30 -7.45
N GLY A 46 14.47 13.29 -8.76
CA GLY A 46 15.19 12.29 -9.56
C GLY A 46 14.58 10.90 -9.50
N SER A 47 15.18 9.95 -10.20
CA SER A 47 14.85 8.54 -10.05
C SER A 47 15.49 8.00 -8.77
N TYR A 48 14.70 7.30 -7.95
CA TYR A 48 15.22 6.65 -6.76
C TYR A 48 16.09 5.45 -7.15
N ASN A 49 17.33 5.44 -6.66
CA ASN A 49 18.22 4.32 -6.87
C ASN A 49 18.07 3.31 -5.72
N THR A 50 17.49 2.16 -6.01
CA THR A 50 17.21 1.10 -5.03
C THR A 50 18.48 0.53 -4.41
N SER A 51 19.61 0.55 -5.14
CA SER A 51 20.88 0.00 -4.65
C SER A 51 21.57 0.89 -3.62
N THR A 52 21.41 2.21 -3.73
CA THR A 52 22.08 3.19 -2.88
C THR A 52 21.14 3.88 -1.89
N GLY A 53 19.83 3.74 -2.09
CA GLY A 53 18.83 4.44 -1.28
C GLY A 53 18.86 5.96 -1.42
N VAL A 54 19.56 6.47 -2.40
CA VAL A 54 19.76 7.91 -2.62
C VAL A 54 19.04 8.32 -3.89
N SER A 55 18.37 9.48 -3.86
CA SER A 55 17.82 10.12 -5.04
C SER A 55 18.92 10.41 -6.05
N SER A 56 18.67 10.10 -7.30
CA SER A 56 19.58 10.43 -8.38
C SER A 56 19.56 11.93 -8.69
N THR A 57 20.41 12.35 -9.61
CA THR A 57 20.43 13.73 -10.13
C THR A 57 19.03 14.14 -10.60
N PRO A 58 18.56 15.38 -10.35
CA PRO A 58 17.28 15.86 -10.84
C PRO A 58 17.11 15.71 -12.35
N GLU A 59 15.98 15.18 -12.76
CA GLU A 59 15.61 14.95 -14.17
C GLU A 59 14.34 15.74 -14.50
N TYR A 60 14.48 17.01 -14.74
CA TYR A 60 13.35 17.89 -15.04
C TYR A 60 12.61 17.47 -16.31
N GLY A 61 11.29 17.68 -16.34
CA GLY A 61 10.42 17.25 -17.43
C GLY A 61 10.02 15.78 -17.38
N LYS A 62 10.36 15.07 -16.31
CA LYS A 62 9.93 13.69 -16.07
C LYS A 62 9.03 13.61 -14.86
N VAL A 63 8.11 12.65 -14.90
CA VAL A 63 7.30 12.22 -13.76
C VAL A 63 7.55 10.74 -13.57
N PHE A 64 8.03 10.37 -12.38
CA PHE A 64 8.27 8.99 -12.01
C PHE A 64 7.02 8.39 -11.36
N ILE A 65 6.68 7.20 -11.79
CA ILE A 65 5.50 6.47 -11.35
C ILE A 65 5.93 5.08 -10.91
N SER A 66 5.64 4.73 -9.68
CA SER A 66 5.81 3.37 -9.18
C SER A 66 4.46 2.74 -8.88
N VAL A 67 4.23 1.55 -9.42
CA VAL A 67 2.96 0.84 -9.31
C VAL A 67 3.20 -0.51 -8.67
N LYS A 68 2.49 -0.80 -7.59
CA LYS A 68 2.39 -2.13 -7.00
C LYS A 68 1.12 -2.80 -7.50
N SER A 69 1.27 -3.97 -8.12
CA SER A 69 0.15 -4.79 -8.55
C SER A 69 -0.47 -5.53 -7.35
N THR A 70 -1.77 -5.84 -7.42
CA THR A 70 -2.47 -6.72 -6.47
C THR A 70 -1.88 -8.13 -6.39
N THR A 71 -1.12 -8.55 -7.41
CA THR A 71 -0.38 -9.83 -7.40
C THR A 71 0.90 -9.76 -6.57
N GLY A 72 1.28 -8.58 -6.06
CA GLY A 72 2.51 -8.37 -5.30
C GLY A 72 3.79 -8.33 -6.14
N LEU A 73 3.70 -8.52 -7.46
CA LEU A 73 4.83 -8.51 -8.38
C LEU A 73 4.98 -7.14 -9.06
N ASN A 74 6.21 -6.83 -9.47
CA ASN A 74 6.47 -5.67 -10.31
C ASN A 74 5.83 -5.85 -11.69
N LEU A 75 5.53 -4.73 -12.35
CA LEU A 75 4.99 -4.73 -13.70
C LEU A 75 6.00 -5.31 -14.69
N THR A 76 5.51 -6.10 -15.64
CA THR A 76 6.32 -6.56 -16.77
C THR A 76 6.68 -5.40 -17.69
N THR A 77 7.75 -5.54 -18.48
CA THR A 77 8.17 -4.52 -19.45
C THR A 77 7.02 -4.11 -20.38
N THR A 78 6.28 -5.08 -20.90
CA THR A 78 5.13 -4.84 -21.78
C THR A 78 4.00 -4.04 -21.06
N GLN A 79 3.73 -4.35 -19.79
CA GLN A 79 2.74 -3.60 -19.01
C GLN A 79 3.18 -2.15 -18.77
N LYS A 80 4.46 -1.94 -18.49
CA LYS A 80 5.03 -0.59 -18.33
C LYS A 80 4.93 0.21 -19.63
N GLU A 81 5.30 -0.36 -20.76
CA GLU A 81 5.23 0.28 -22.07
C GLU A 81 3.80 0.65 -22.45
N ASN A 82 2.85 -0.27 -22.27
CA ASN A 82 1.43 -0.01 -22.52
C ASN A 82 0.90 1.10 -21.64
N LEU A 83 1.21 1.07 -20.35
CA LEU A 83 0.75 2.10 -19.40
C LEU A 83 1.34 3.48 -19.73
N VAL A 84 2.61 3.57 -20.13
CA VAL A 84 3.23 4.83 -20.61
C VAL A 84 2.54 5.33 -21.87
N LYS A 85 2.24 4.43 -22.81
CA LYS A 85 1.53 4.76 -24.04
C LYS A 85 0.13 5.31 -23.75
N ASP A 86 -0.61 4.65 -22.87
CA ASP A 86 -1.97 5.09 -22.50
C ASP A 86 -1.94 6.42 -21.74
N LEU A 87 -0.98 6.62 -20.83
CA LEU A 87 -0.78 7.88 -20.13
C LEU A 87 -0.37 9.03 -21.06
N SER A 88 0.23 8.73 -22.22
CA SER A 88 0.63 9.75 -23.19
C SER A 88 -0.53 10.57 -23.73
N SER A 89 -1.75 10.02 -23.69
CA SER A 89 -2.98 10.72 -24.10
C SER A 89 -3.45 11.77 -23.09
N TYR A 90 -3.00 11.68 -21.84
CA TYR A 90 -3.39 12.56 -20.74
C TYR A 90 -2.29 13.52 -20.28
N LYS A 91 -1.04 13.26 -20.65
CA LYS A 91 0.11 14.07 -20.22
C LYS A 91 0.14 15.45 -20.83
N VAL A 92 0.75 16.40 -20.14
CA VAL A 92 1.18 17.67 -20.73
C VAL A 92 2.38 17.43 -21.68
N ALA A 93 2.44 18.16 -22.78
CA ALA A 93 3.41 17.92 -23.84
C ALA A 93 4.89 17.91 -23.39
N SER A 94 5.23 18.71 -22.38
CA SER A 94 6.58 18.83 -21.86
C SER A 94 6.95 17.78 -20.80
N ILE A 95 5.99 16.95 -20.35
CA ILE A 95 6.19 15.97 -19.28
C ILE A 95 6.27 14.56 -19.86
N THR A 96 7.26 13.80 -19.45
CA THR A 96 7.44 12.40 -19.84
C THR A 96 7.23 11.48 -18.64
N PRO A 97 6.18 10.65 -18.63
CA PRO A 97 5.99 9.66 -17.57
C PRO A 97 7.00 8.52 -17.73
N VAL A 98 7.61 8.14 -16.61
CA VAL A 98 8.57 7.01 -16.52
C VAL A 98 8.08 6.07 -15.43
N ILE A 99 7.94 4.78 -15.74
CA ILE A 99 7.52 3.79 -14.76
C ILE A 99 8.75 3.11 -14.19
N VAL A 100 8.87 3.17 -12.86
CA VAL A 100 9.95 2.52 -12.10
C VAL A 100 9.39 1.41 -11.24
N ASP A 101 10.23 0.42 -10.94
CA ASP A 101 9.84 -0.69 -10.08
C ASP A 101 9.67 -0.25 -8.63
N ALA A 102 8.70 -0.85 -7.96
CA ALA A 102 8.52 -0.65 -6.54
C ALA A 102 9.62 -1.39 -5.77
N GLU A 103 10.22 -0.71 -4.80
CA GLU A 103 11.08 -1.37 -3.82
C GLU A 103 10.21 -2.01 -2.73
N ILE A 104 10.42 -3.30 -2.49
CA ILE A 104 9.64 -4.07 -1.53
C ILE A 104 10.53 -4.43 -0.34
N THR A 105 10.15 -3.94 0.83
CA THR A 105 10.79 -4.32 2.09
C THR A 105 9.98 -5.41 2.78
N TYR A 106 10.59 -6.55 3.05
CA TYR A 106 9.97 -7.64 3.77
C TYR A 106 10.26 -7.52 5.27
N LEU A 107 9.21 -7.63 6.07
CA LEU A 107 9.34 -7.67 7.52
C LEU A 107 9.19 -9.13 8.00
N ILE A 108 10.16 -9.59 8.75
CA ILE A 108 10.10 -10.90 9.44
C ILE A 108 9.72 -10.62 10.88
N LEU A 109 8.54 -11.08 11.29
CA LEU A 109 8.03 -10.89 12.64
C LEU A 109 8.05 -12.22 13.39
N ASN A 110 8.72 -12.23 14.55
CA ASN A 110 8.66 -13.33 15.51
C ASN A 110 7.79 -12.88 16.68
N ILE A 111 6.63 -13.47 16.83
CA ILE A 111 5.64 -13.07 17.83
C ILE A 111 5.50 -14.19 18.85
N THR A 112 5.66 -13.84 20.12
CA THR A 112 5.36 -14.72 21.23
C THR A 112 4.26 -14.07 22.04
N PHE A 113 3.19 -14.80 22.31
CA PHE A 113 2.08 -14.31 23.13
C PHE A 113 1.75 -15.31 24.24
N ASN A 114 1.26 -14.79 25.34
CA ASN A 114 0.75 -15.57 26.46
C ASN A 114 -0.77 -15.42 26.51
N TYR A 115 -1.47 -16.46 26.89
CA TYR A 115 -2.92 -16.42 27.08
C TYR A 115 -3.36 -17.07 28.39
N ASN A 116 -4.47 -16.60 28.92
CA ASN A 116 -5.02 -17.14 30.15
C ASN A 116 -6.10 -18.18 29.83
N SER A 117 -5.78 -19.45 30.00
CA SER A 117 -6.68 -20.59 29.75
C SER A 117 -7.90 -20.63 30.69
N SER A 118 -7.88 -19.87 31.79
CA SER A 118 -9.01 -19.80 32.72
C SER A 118 -10.06 -18.76 32.30
N VAL A 119 -9.72 -17.86 31.38
CA VAL A 119 -10.59 -16.77 30.91
C VAL A 119 -11.19 -17.09 29.54
N THR A 120 -10.47 -17.84 28.72
CA THR A 120 -10.92 -18.22 27.37
C THR A 120 -11.29 -19.68 27.28
N THR A 121 -12.32 -19.97 26.52
CA THR A 121 -12.71 -21.34 26.14
C THR A 121 -12.05 -21.79 24.82
N LEU A 122 -11.30 -20.87 24.17
CA LEU A 122 -10.66 -21.16 22.90
C LEU A 122 -9.40 -21.99 23.09
N GLY A 123 -9.18 -22.88 22.14
CA GLY A 123 -7.94 -23.64 22.05
C GLY A 123 -6.76 -22.80 21.57
N LYS A 124 -5.54 -23.26 21.82
CA LYS A 124 -4.31 -22.62 21.37
C LYS A 124 -4.31 -22.35 19.85
N ALA A 125 -4.78 -23.31 19.05
CA ALA A 125 -4.83 -23.19 17.59
C ALA A 125 -5.79 -22.09 17.13
N ASP A 126 -6.91 -21.90 17.83
CA ASP A 126 -7.87 -20.86 17.51
C ASP A 126 -7.29 -19.47 17.80
N LEU A 127 -6.57 -19.32 18.91
CA LEU A 127 -5.87 -18.07 19.26
C LEU A 127 -4.74 -17.75 18.28
N GLU A 128 -3.96 -18.74 17.86
CA GLU A 128 -2.94 -18.58 16.81
C GLU A 128 -3.57 -18.11 15.49
N SER A 129 -4.72 -18.66 15.12
CA SER A 129 -5.46 -18.24 13.93
C SER A 129 -5.96 -16.80 14.04
N LEU A 130 -6.46 -16.40 15.21
CA LEU A 130 -6.91 -15.02 15.45
C LEU A 130 -5.77 -14.03 15.36
N VAL A 131 -4.63 -14.31 16.00
CA VAL A 131 -3.44 -13.46 15.90
C VAL A 131 -2.95 -13.38 14.45
N SER A 132 -2.93 -14.50 13.73
CA SER A 132 -2.54 -14.53 12.31
C SER A 132 -3.48 -13.70 11.44
N ASN A 133 -4.79 -13.77 11.67
CA ASN A 133 -5.76 -12.95 10.96
C ASN A 133 -5.58 -11.45 11.26
N THR A 134 -5.29 -11.10 12.51
CA THR A 134 -4.99 -9.72 12.91
C THR A 134 -3.73 -9.19 12.22
N LEU A 135 -2.68 -10.01 12.11
CA LEU A 135 -1.47 -9.67 11.38
C LEU A 135 -1.74 -9.45 9.89
N THR A 136 -2.52 -10.32 9.28
CA THR A 136 -2.91 -10.20 7.87
C THR A 136 -3.70 -8.90 7.65
N SER A 137 -4.70 -8.63 8.49
CA SER A 137 -5.50 -7.41 8.43
C SER A 137 -4.65 -6.15 8.65
N TYR A 138 -3.70 -6.18 9.59
CA TYR A 138 -2.76 -5.07 9.79
C TYR A 138 -1.91 -4.83 8.55
N THR A 139 -1.39 -5.89 7.93
CA THR A 139 -0.59 -5.80 6.71
C THR A 139 -1.41 -5.18 5.58
N GLU A 140 -2.59 -5.71 5.30
CA GLU A 140 -3.47 -5.24 4.23
C GLU A 140 -3.91 -3.78 4.42
N THR A 141 -4.22 -3.38 5.64
CA THR A 141 -4.75 -2.04 5.91
C THR A 141 -3.68 -0.97 6.09
N ARG A 142 -2.49 -1.35 6.57
CA ARG A 142 -1.47 -0.40 7.00
C ARG A 142 -0.17 -0.45 6.20
N LEU A 143 0.28 -1.63 5.77
CA LEU A 143 1.60 -1.81 5.17
C LEU A 143 1.59 -1.91 3.65
N GLU A 144 0.44 -2.14 3.02
CA GLU A 144 0.34 -2.30 1.58
C GLU A 144 0.29 -0.99 0.77
N THR A 145 0.65 0.12 1.40
CA THR A 145 0.77 1.43 0.77
C THR A 145 2.21 1.88 0.68
N PHE A 146 2.53 2.73 -0.29
CA PHE A 146 3.87 3.33 -0.39
C PHE A 146 4.15 4.20 0.84
N ASN A 147 5.40 4.15 1.30
CA ASN A 147 5.90 4.90 2.47
C ASN A 147 5.13 4.61 3.77
N ALA A 148 4.55 3.44 3.89
CA ALA A 148 3.84 3.03 5.10
C ALA A 148 4.84 2.82 6.26
N PRO A 149 4.73 3.56 7.38
CA PRO A 149 5.59 3.34 8.52
C PRO A 149 5.13 2.11 9.30
N PHE A 150 6.02 1.17 9.53
CA PHE A 150 5.77 0.10 10.50
C PHE A 150 5.87 0.65 11.93
N ARG A 151 4.82 0.47 12.71
CA ARG A 151 4.76 0.88 14.12
C ARG A 151 4.51 -0.34 15.01
N HIS A 152 5.56 -0.80 15.66
CA HIS A 152 5.50 -1.93 16.58
C HIS A 152 4.40 -1.79 17.65
N SER A 153 4.30 -0.62 18.30
CA SER A 153 3.31 -0.36 19.35
C SER A 153 1.85 -0.47 18.87
N GLN A 154 1.58 -0.12 17.59
CA GLN A 154 0.24 -0.27 17.03
C GLN A 154 -0.09 -1.74 16.77
N LEU A 155 0.88 -2.50 16.26
CA LEU A 155 0.71 -3.93 16.03
C LEU A 155 0.50 -4.67 17.36
N THR A 156 1.33 -4.38 18.37
CA THR A 156 1.21 -4.97 19.70
C THR A 156 -0.16 -4.66 20.30
N GLY A 157 -0.60 -3.39 20.25
CA GLY A 157 -1.93 -3.02 20.73
C GLY A 157 -3.08 -3.71 20.02
N GLN A 158 -2.97 -3.94 18.70
CA GLN A 158 -3.99 -4.70 17.96
C GLN A 158 -4.01 -6.18 18.31
N ILE A 159 -2.85 -6.76 18.65
CA ILE A 159 -2.78 -8.15 19.12
C ILE A 159 -3.32 -8.27 20.54
N ASP A 160 -3.01 -7.31 21.41
CA ASP A 160 -3.55 -7.27 22.76
C ASP A 160 -5.07 -7.05 22.77
N ASP A 161 -5.60 -6.34 21.77
CA ASP A 161 -7.03 -6.09 21.58
C ASP A 161 -7.75 -7.26 20.84
N VAL A 162 -7.05 -8.37 20.54
CA VAL A 162 -7.68 -9.58 19.99
C VAL A 162 -8.50 -10.25 21.08
N ASP A 163 -9.62 -9.64 21.38
CA ASP A 163 -10.64 -10.19 22.26
C ASP A 163 -11.70 -10.92 21.45
N VAL A 164 -11.91 -12.16 21.77
CA VAL A 164 -13.07 -12.89 21.29
C VAL A 164 -14.26 -12.49 22.15
N PHE A 165 -14.92 -11.43 21.73
CA PHE A 165 -16.22 -11.08 22.32
C PHE A 165 -17.28 -12.06 21.84
N SER A 166 -17.59 -13.03 22.65
CA SER A 166 -18.81 -13.81 22.42
C SER A 166 -20.04 -13.16 23.03
N ASP A 167 -19.91 -12.10 23.83
CA ASP A 167 -21.06 -11.58 24.60
C ASP A 167 -20.95 -10.13 25.10
N GLY A 168 -20.31 -9.23 24.36
CA GLY A 168 -20.42 -7.77 24.64
C GLY A 168 -19.79 -7.25 25.95
N ALA A 169 -19.16 -8.09 26.73
CA ALA A 169 -18.45 -7.69 27.94
C ALA A 169 -16.95 -7.51 27.64
N LYS A 170 -16.46 -6.30 27.83
CA LYS A 170 -15.02 -5.98 27.83
C LYS A 170 -14.37 -6.71 29.01
N ASN A 171 -13.89 -7.89 28.78
CA ASN A 171 -13.10 -8.63 29.75
C ASN A 171 -11.63 -8.59 29.38
N LEU A 172 -10.78 -8.63 30.40
CA LEU A 172 -9.34 -8.60 30.41
C LEU A 172 -8.67 -9.16 29.15
N PRO A 173 -7.57 -8.56 28.64
CA PRO A 173 -6.89 -9.03 27.46
C PRO A 173 -6.55 -10.51 27.61
N ILE A 174 -7.03 -11.32 26.64
CA ILE A 174 -6.82 -12.76 26.60
C ILE A 174 -5.40 -13.05 26.15
N VAL A 175 -4.86 -12.15 25.35
CA VAL A 175 -3.54 -12.24 24.75
C VAL A 175 -2.70 -11.04 25.19
N THR A 176 -1.48 -11.28 25.62
CA THR A 176 -0.46 -10.26 25.88
C THR A 176 0.82 -10.63 25.13
N VAL A 177 1.39 -9.66 24.45
CA VAL A 177 2.63 -9.78 23.66
C VAL A 177 3.86 -9.45 24.49
#